data_676587d52c50f96abf2b6a3f9df30908
#
_entry.id   676587d52c50f96abf2b6a3f9df30908
#
_cell.length_a   1.000
_cell.length_b   1.000
_cell.length_c   1.000
_cell.angle_alpha   90.00
_cell.angle_beta   90.00
_cell.angle_gamma   90.00
#
_symmetry.space_group_name_H-M   'P 1'
#
loop_
_entity.id
_entity.type
_entity.pdbx_description
1 polymer ?
#
loop_
_entity_poly.entity_id
_entity_poly.type
_entity_poly.pdbx_seq_one_letter_code
_entity_poly.pdbx_strand_id
1 'polypeptide(L)'
;AQETIDSGKRFRARELGIIIGNYPTGKYNAITDVAGVKIGHVTLISGSGKLVPGKGPVRTGVTAILPHGGNIWQEKVPAGGYILNGCGEMTGFIWMEESGYIETPILLTNTLNVGTVMDGVIDYMIKTVPEVGISDDTVNPIVAECDDSTLNDIQGRHVTQEMVLKAIESASDGPVEEGCVGGGTGMICYEFKGGIGTSSRVLPEKEGSYTAGVLVMANQGRRRDLIIKGLPVGKEITDLLSASRKGYGSIIIVVATDAPLTSRQLNRISK
;
A
#
# COMPACT_ATOMS: atom_id res chain seq x y z
N ALA A 1 22.07 -21.84 20.89
CA ALA A 1 22.97 -21.31 19.86
C ALA A 1 22.36 -20.00 19.37
N GLN A 2 22.98 -18.85 19.66
CA GLN A 2 22.63 -17.56 19.06
C GLN A 2 23.19 -17.61 17.63
N GLU A 3 22.31 -17.83 16.65
CA GLU A 3 22.68 -17.56 15.26
C GLU A 3 22.88 -16.06 15.12
N THR A 4 24.05 -15.67 14.70
CA THR A 4 24.38 -14.27 14.37
C THR A 4 23.53 -13.87 13.17
N ILE A 5 22.54 -13.00 13.38
CA ILE A 5 21.74 -12.43 12.31
C ILE A 5 22.69 -11.63 11.42
N ASP A 6 22.81 -12.04 10.16
CA ASP A 6 23.57 -11.29 9.14
C ASP A 6 23.00 -9.87 9.03
N SER A 7 23.80 -8.86 9.37
CA SER A 7 23.38 -7.44 9.45
C SER A 7 22.91 -6.84 8.11
N GLY A 8 23.04 -7.56 6.99
CA GLY A 8 22.59 -7.17 5.67
C GLY A 8 21.24 -7.80 5.23
N LYS A 9 20.81 -8.87 5.89
CA LYS A 9 19.59 -9.59 5.50
C LYS A 9 18.36 -9.02 6.22
N ARG A 10 17.30 -8.74 5.47
CA ARG A 10 15.99 -8.38 6.00
C ARG A 10 15.15 -9.63 6.17
N PHE A 11 14.54 -9.78 7.33
CA PHE A 11 13.68 -10.92 7.66
C PHE A 11 12.24 -10.47 7.81
N ARG A 12 11.32 -11.31 7.36
CA ARG A 12 9.91 -11.17 7.72
C ARG A 12 9.68 -11.67 9.14
N ALA A 13 8.65 -11.16 9.82
CA ALA A 13 8.34 -11.53 11.20
C ALA A 13 8.26 -13.07 11.41
N ARG A 14 7.66 -13.79 10.45
CA ARG A 14 7.55 -15.26 10.53
C ARG A 14 8.89 -15.99 10.42
N GLU A 15 9.83 -15.48 9.64
CA GLU A 15 11.19 -16.04 9.53
C GLU A 15 11.95 -15.92 10.86
N LEU A 16 11.58 -14.93 11.67
CA LEU A 16 12.08 -14.73 13.04
C LEU A 16 11.27 -15.50 14.10
N GLY A 17 10.34 -16.39 13.70
CA GLY A 17 9.47 -17.13 14.60
C GLY A 17 8.32 -16.30 15.20
N ILE A 18 8.11 -15.05 14.75
CA ILE A 18 7.02 -14.19 15.22
C ILE A 18 5.76 -14.52 14.40
N ILE A 19 4.95 -15.44 14.90
CA ILE A 19 3.70 -15.85 14.26
C ILE A 19 2.55 -15.07 14.86
N ILE A 20 1.83 -14.29 14.02
CA ILE A 20 0.66 -13.50 14.40
C ILE A 20 -0.58 -14.12 13.77
N GLY A 21 -1.64 -14.31 14.60
CA GLY A 21 -2.88 -14.95 14.19
C GLY A 21 -2.81 -16.48 14.18
N ASN A 22 -3.99 -17.11 14.04
CA ASN A 22 -4.18 -18.55 14.18
C ASN A 22 -4.37 -19.29 12.85
N TYR A 23 -4.77 -18.58 11.80
CA TYR A 23 -4.98 -19.16 10.48
C TYR A 23 -3.67 -19.31 9.71
N PRO A 24 -3.56 -20.35 8.86
CA PRO A 24 -2.43 -20.51 7.97
C PRO A 24 -2.35 -19.34 6.98
N THR A 25 -1.15 -19.10 6.48
CA THR A 25 -0.94 -18.15 5.38
C THR A 25 -1.15 -18.83 4.04
N GLY A 26 -1.42 -18.04 2.98
CA GLY A 26 -1.23 -18.51 1.62
C GLY A 26 0.27 -18.71 1.30
N LYS A 27 0.53 -19.06 0.05
CA LYS A 27 1.86 -19.46 -0.46
C LYS A 27 2.94 -18.40 -0.22
N TYR A 28 2.61 -17.13 -0.47
CA TYR A 28 3.55 -16.01 -0.36
C TYR A 28 3.40 -15.23 0.95
N ASN A 29 2.37 -15.54 1.74
CA ASN A 29 1.93 -14.72 2.87
C ASN A 29 1.81 -13.24 2.47
N ALA A 30 1.13 -12.97 1.38
CA ALA A 30 0.99 -11.68 0.73
C ALA A 30 -0.43 -11.46 0.20
N ILE A 31 -0.78 -10.22 -0.11
CA ILE A 31 -2.08 -9.89 -0.72
C ILE A 31 -2.30 -10.63 -2.05
N THR A 32 -1.23 -10.96 -2.75
CA THR A 32 -1.22 -11.72 -4.00
C THR A 32 -1.57 -13.21 -3.83
N ASP A 33 -1.75 -13.70 -2.62
CA ASP A 33 -2.34 -15.01 -2.38
C ASP A 33 -3.85 -15.04 -2.70
N VAL A 34 -4.50 -13.87 -2.78
CA VAL A 34 -5.84 -13.73 -3.33
C VAL A 34 -5.75 -13.80 -4.85
N ALA A 35 -6.41 -14.78 -5.44
CA ALA A 35 -6.32 -15.07 -6.86
C ALA A 35 -6.64 -13.85 -7.73
N GLY A 36 -5.78 -13.55 -8.68
CA GLY A 36 -5.92 -12.43 -9.62
C GLY A 36 -5.28 -11.12 -9.15
N VAL A 37 -5.07 -10.92 -7.85
CA VAL A 37 -4.44 -9.68 -7.33
C VAL A 37 -2.99 -9.60 -7.76
N LYS A 38 -2.59 -8.44 -8.29
CA LYS A 38 -1.22 -8.15 -8.72
C LYS A 38 -0.70 -6.87 -8.08
N ILE A 39 0.59 -6.86 -7.77
CA ILE A 39 1.27 -5.72 -7.17
C ILE A 39 2.47 -5.31 -8.02
N GLY A 40 2.59 -4.01 -8.27
CA GLY A 40 3.75 -3.41 -8.92
C GLY A 40 4.30 -2.22 -8.14
N HIS A 41 5.61 -2.04 -8.20
CA HIS A 41 6.31 -0.95 -7.52
C HIS A 41 7.26 -0.23 -8.46
N VAL A 42 7.25 1.10 -8.37
CA VAL A 42 8.34 1.92 -8.91
C VAL A 42 8.92 2.73 -7.76
N THR A 43 10.20 2.49 -7.47
CA THR A 43 10.94 3.10 -6.37
C THR A 43 11.89 4.16 -6.91
N LEU A 44 11.88 5.35 -6.30
CA LEU A 44 12.79 6.44 -6.65
C LEU A 44 13.64 6.82 -5.44
N ILE A 45 14.95 6.53 -5.54
CA ILE A 45 15.95 6.85 -4.54
C ILE A 45 17.08 7.60 -5.22
N SER A 46 17.29 8.87 -4.86
CA SER A 46 18.41 9.64 -5.39
C SER A 46 18.89 10.71 -4.40
N GLY A 47 20.15 11.10 -4.55
CA GLY A 47 20.77 12.11 -3.71
C GLY A 47 20.99 11.68 -2.26
N SER A 48 21.70 12.50 -1.53
CA SER A 48 22.02 12.34 -0.09
C SER A 48 22.30 13.70 0.55
N GLY A 49 22.44 13.73 1.87
CA GLY A 49 22.75 14.95 2.62
C GLY A 49 21.53 15.75 3.02
N LYS A 50 21.71 17.06 3.18
CA LYS A 50 20.65 17.97 3.66
C LYS A 50 19.61 18.19 2.57
N LEU A 51 18.34 18.26 3.00
CA LEU A 51 17.22 18.58 2.11
C LEU A 51 17.41 19.95 1.43
N VAL A 52 17.29 19.94 0.10
CA VAL A 52 17.21 21.12 -0.75
C VAL A 52 15.96 20.98 -1.63
N PRO A 53 14.91 21.78 -1.39
CA PRO A 53 13.65 21.66 -2.12
C PRO A 53 13.85 21.68 -3.65
N GLY A 54 13.24 20.72 -4.36
CA GLY A 54 13.36 20.54 -5.80
C GLY A 54 14.63 19.80 -6.27
N LYS A 55 15.56 19.49 -5.33
CA LYS A 55 16.83 18.80 -5.66
C LYS A 55 17.02 17.48 -4.91
N GLY A 56 16.33 17.30 -3.79
CA GLY A 56 16.42 16.08 -2.99
C GLY A 56 17.05 16.30 -1.59
N PRO A 57 17.37 15.21 -0.86
CA PRO A 57 17.33 13.80 -1.32
C PRO A 57 15.91 13.30 -1.61
N VAL A 58 15.79 12.39 -2.57
CA VAL A 58 14.51 11.81 -2.98
C VAL A 58 14.38 10.38 -2.44
N ARG A 59 13.27 10.10 -1.78
CA ARG A 59 12.91 8.80 -1.20
C ARG A 59 11.40 8.60 -1.33
N THR A 60 10.95 8.24 -2.52
CA THR A 60 9.51 8.15 -2.84
C THR A 60 9.24 7.07 -3.89
N GLY A 61 8.02 6.98 -4.37
CA GLY A 61 7.65 6.05 -5.42
C GLY A 61 6.15 5.88 -5.58
N VAL A 62 5.78 4.87 -6.35
CA VAL A 62 4.40 4.48 -6.62
C VAL A 62 4.24 2.98 -6.40
N THR A 63 3.15 2.58 -5.75
CA THR A 63 2.70 1.20 -5.65
C THR A 63 1.36 1.06 -6.35
N ALA A 64 1.27 0.14 -7.30
CA ALA A 64 0.04 -0.22 -7.99
C ALA A 64 -0.52 -1.54 -7.44
N ILE A 65 -1.83 -1.57 -7.20
CA ILE A 65 -2.58 -2.75 -6.77
C ILE A 65 -3.66 -2.98 -7.82
N LEU A 66 -3.57 -4.08 -8.54
CA LEU A 66 -4.56 -4.50 -9.53
C LEU A 66 -5.41 -5.59 -8.89
N PRO A 67 -6.73 -5.40 -8.79
CA PRO A 67 -7.62 -6.41 -8.21
C PRO A 67 -7.65 -7.72 -9.01
N HIS A 68 -7.44 -7.64 -10.32
CA HIS A 68 -7.27 -8.77 -11.24
C HIS A 68 -6.50 -8.36 -12.49
N GLY A 69 -6.16 -9.32 -13.34
CA GLY A 69 -5.40 -9.08 -14.57
C GLY A 69 -6.24 -8.83 -15.83
N GLY A 70 -7.58 -8.77 -15.70
CA GLY A 70 -8.51 -8.49 -16.79
C GLY A 70 -8.76 -7.00 -17.01
N ASN A 71 -9.76 -6.67 -17.82
CA ASN A 71 -10.21 -5.30 -18.03
C ASN A 71 -11.06 -4.83 -16.83
N ILE A 72 -10.48 -4.08 -15.92
CA ILE A 72 -11.14 -3.60 -14.68
C ILE A 72 -12.36 -2.71 -14.96
N TRP A 73 -12.42 -2.04 -16.11
CA TRP A 73 -13.56 -1.23 -16.52
C TRP A 73 -14.80 -2.08 -16.84
N GLN A 74 -14.60 -3.18 -17.55
CA GLN A 74 -15.67 -4.11 -17.92
C GLN A 74 -15.99 -5.10 -16.78
N GLU A 75 -14.99 -5.48 -15.99
CA GLU A 75 -15.09 -6.45 -14.89
C GLU A 75 -14.85 -5.73 -13.55
N LYS A 76 -15.74 -4.79 -13.21
CA LYS A 76 -15.65 -4.01 -11.96
C LYS A 76 -15.70 -4.93 -10.74
N VAL A 77 -14.91 -4.61 -9.73
CA VAL A 77 -14.79 -5.43 -8.52
C VAL A 77 -15.61 -4.82 -7.38
N PRO A 78 -16.48 -5.59 -6.69
CA PRO A 78 -17.15 -5.11 -5.50
C PRO A 78 -16.16 -4.53 -4.48
N ALA A 79 -16.44 -3.35 -3.98
CA ALA A 79 -15.56 -2.65 -3.06
C ALA A 79 -16.31 -1.96 -1.94
N GLY A 80 -15.58 -1.61 -0.91
CA GLY A 80 -16.04 -0.81 0.20
C GLY A 80 -14.84 -0.21 0.93
N GLY A 81 -15.06 0.81 1.72
CA GLY A 81 -13.97 1.48 2.42
C GLY A 81 -14.41 2.18 3.70
N TYR A 82 -13.43 2.61 4.46
CA TYR A 82 -13.63 3.38 5.67
C TYR A 82 -12.55 4.44 5.82
N ILE A 83 -12.96 5.67 6.07
CA ILE A 83 -12.06 6.79 6.35
C ILE A 83 -11.92 6.91 7.87
N LEU A 84 -10.74 6.57 8.41
CA LEU A 84 -10.45 6.67 9.83
C LEU A 84 -10.48 8.14 10.30
N ASN A 85 -9.91 9.03 9.47
CA ASN A 85 -10.00 10.49 9.64
C ASN A 85 -9.70 11.18 8.30
N GLY A 86 -10.08 12.46 8.20
CA GLY A 86 -9.95 13.24 6.96
C GLY A 86 -8.63 13.99 6.80
N CYS A 87 -7.59 13.65 7.55
CA CYS A 87 -6.26 14.24 7.38
C CYS A 87 -5.46 13.41 6.36
N GLY A 88 -5.71 13.64 5.08
CA GLY A 88 -5.13 12.92 3.97
C GLY A 88 -6.08 12.89 2.78
N GLU A 89 -5.67 12.25 1.68
CA GLU A 89 -6.46 12.17 0.47
C GLU A 89 -6.59 10.71 -0.01
N MET A 90 -7.79 10.35 -0.43
CA MET A 90 -8.07 9.17 -1.24
C MET A 90 -9.07 9.57 -2.32
N THR A 91 -8.59 9.71 -3.54
CA THR A 91 -9.45 10.04 -4.68
C THR A 91 -10.37 8.87 -5.03
N GLY A 92 -11.47 9.13 -5.72
CA GLY A 92 -12.42 8.09 -6.14
C GLY A 92 -13.23 7.45 -5.01
N PHE A 93 -12.96 7.77 -3.74
CA PHE A 93 -13.64 7.16 -2.59
C PHE A 93 -15.15 7.39 -2.60
N ILE A 94 -15.59 8.62 -2.91
CA ILE A 94 -17.02 8.97 -2.95
C ILE A 94 -17.77 8.12 -3.98
N TRP A 95 -17.17 7.94 -5.17
CA TRP A 95 -17.77 7.11 -6.22
C TRP A 95 -17.76 5.62 -5.85
N MET A 96 -16.67 5.14 -5.29
CA MET A 96 -16.60 3.76 -4.78
C MET A 96 -17.68 3.48 -3.72
N GLU A 97 -17.93 4.42 -2.81
CA GLU A 97 -18.96 4.29 -1.77
C GLU A 97 -20.36 4.29 -2.36
N GLU A 98 -20.65 5.16 -3.34
CA GLU A 98 -21.93 5.27 -4.03
C GLU A 98 -22.19 4.05 -4.93
N SER A 99 -21.23 3.69 -5.77
CA SER A 99 -21.39 2.59 -6.73
C SER A 99 -21.25 1.20 -6.11
N GLY A 100 -20.48 1.08 -5.04
CA GLY A 100 -20.11 -0.18 -4.43
C GLY A 100 -19.05 -0.98 -5.19
N TYR A 101 -18.36 -0.35 -6.13
CA TYR A 101 -17.35 -0.99 -7.00
C TYR A 101 -16.11 -0.12 -7.16
N ILE A 102 -14.99 -0.77 -7.49
CA ILE A 102 -13.81 -0.12 -8.07
C ILE A 102 -13.73 -0.45 -9.57
N GLU A 103 -13.28 0.51 -10.34
CA GLU A 103 -13.23 0.47 -11.81
C GLU A 103 -11.86 0.88 -12.37
N THR A 104 -10.89 1.11 -11.49
CA THR A 104 -9.50 1.41 -11.81
C THR A 104 -8.55 0.62 -10.92
N PRO A 105 -7.27 0.46 -11.28
CA PRO A 105 -6.25 0.09 -10.32
C PRO A 105 -6.23 1.03 -9.11
N ILE A 106 -5.79 0.54 -7.95
CA ILE A 106 -5.56 1.34 -6.74
C ILE A 106 -4.09 1.74 -6.71
N LEU A 107 -3.80 3.03 -6.61
CA LEU A 107 -2.43 3.53 -6.54
C LEU A 107 -2.12 4.16 -5.19
N LEU A 108 -0.90 3.90 -4.69
CA LEU A 108 -0.40 4.48 -3.45
C LEU A 108 0.86 5.30 -3.74
N THR A 109 0.93 6.52 -3.18
CA THR A 109 2.04 7.45 -3.39
C THR A 109 2.20 8.40 -2.19
N ASN A 110 2.90 9.51 -2.37
CA ASN A 110 2.99 10.57 -1.36
C ASN A 110 1.95 11.67 -1.56
N THR A 111 1.70 12.44 -0.50
CA THR A 111 0.66 13.47 -0.42
C THR A 111 0.67 14.47 -1.58
N LEU A 112 1.84 15.02 -1.94
CA LEU A 112 1.90 16.07 -2.97
C LEU A 112 1.90 15.53 -4.41
N ASN A 113 1.94 14.20 -4.58
CA ASN A 113 1.90 13.55 -5.89
C ASN A 113 0.56 12.88 -6.22
N VAL A 114 -0.46 12.96 -5.36
CA VAL A 114 -1.79 12.38 -5.61
C VAL A 114 -2.33 12.81 -6.97
N GLY A 115 -2.32 14.12 -7.29
CA GLY A 115 -2.79 14.62 -8.57
C GLY A 115 -2.03 14.07 -9.77
N THR A 116 -0.70 14.00 -9.71
CA THR A 116 0.14 13.42 -10.79
C THR A 116 -0.15 11.94 -11.01
N VAL A 117 -0.33 11.19 -9.91
CA VAL A 117 -0.63 9.76 -9.98
C VAL A 117 -2.05 9.52 -10.49
N MET A 118 -3.02 10.34 -10.06
CA MET A 118 -4.38 10.30 -10.59
C MET A 118 -4.41 10.51 -12.10
N ASP A 119 -3.69 11.51 -12.59
CA ASP A 119 -3.56 11.82 -14.01
C ASP A 119 -2.94 10.65 -14.80
N GLY A 120 -1.90 10.02 -14.25
CA GLY A 120 -1.30 8.81 -14.84
C GLY A 120 -2.25 7.60 -14.87
N VAL A 121 -3.16 7.46 -13.91
CA VAL A 121 -4.21 6.42 -13.97
C VAL A 121 -5.22 6.73 -15.06
N ILE A 122 -5.60 8.00 -15.23
CA ILE A 122 -6.49 8.43 -16.32
C ILE A 122 -5.87 8.08 -17.68
N ASP A 123 -4.59 8.41 -17.88
CA ASP A 123 -3.86 8.07 -19.11
C ASP A 123 -3.85 6.56 -19.36
N TYR A 124 -3.61 5.76 -18.31
CA TYR A 124 -3.66 4.30 -18.41
C TYR A 124 -5.05 3.81 -18.83
N MET A 125 -6.10 4.34 -18.23
CA MET A 125 -7.49 3.94 -18.52
C MET A 125 -7.89 4.32 -19.95
N ILE A 126 -7.59 5.53 -20.41
CA ILE A 126 -7.84 5.97 -21.79
C ILE A 126 -7.09 5.09 -22.80
N LYS A 127 -5.84 4.71 -22.48
CA LYS A 127 -5.03 3.85 -23.36
C LYS A 127 -5.59 2.43 -23.46
N THR A 128 -6.12 1.89 -22.36
CA THR A 128 -6.58 0.50 -22.28
C THR A 128 -8.07 0.33 -22.57
N VAL A 129 -8.84 1.37 -22.41
CA VAL A 129 -10.29 1.44 -22.66
C VAL A 129 -10.59 2.71 -23.46
N PRO A 130 -10.42 2.70 -24.79
CA PRO A 130 -10.56 3.90 -25.64
C PRO A 130 -11.95 4.51 -25.64
N GLU A 131 -12.97 3.81 -25.19
CA GLU A 131 -14.36 4.25 -25.11
C GLU A 131 -14.59 5.22 -23.94
N VAL A 132 -13.73 5.21 -22.92
CA VAL A 132 -13.86 6.08 -21.73
C VAL A 132 -13.90 7.57 -22.14
N GLY A 133 -14.97 8.24 -21.71
CA GLY A 133 -15.20 9.66 -22.00
C GLY A 133 -15.62 9.97 -23.45
N ILE A 134 -15.87 8.96 -24.29
CA ILE A 134 -16.34 9.10 -25.69
C ILE A 134 -17.72 8.46 -25.86
N SER A 135 -17.79 7.15 -25.81
CA SER A 135 -19.03 6.38 -25.90
C SER A 135 -19.40 5.69 -24.59
N ASP A 136 -18.53 5.73 -23.62
CA ASP A 136 -18.70 5.22 -22.28
C ASP A 136 -18.48 6.34 -21.22
N ASP A 137 -18.81 6.07 -19.97
CA ASP A 137 -18.64 7.02 -18.87
C ASP A 137 -17.17 7.38 -18.60
N THR A 138 -16.95 8.38 -17.74
CA THR A 138 -15.62 8.78 -17.28
C THR A 138 -15.20 8.00 -16.04
N VAL A 139 -13.88 7.85 -15.84
CA VAL A 139 -13.31 7.11 -14.72
C VAL A 139 -13.13 7.96 -13.46
N ASN A 140 -13.22 7.33 -12.30
CA ASN A 140 -12.88 7.91 -11.00
C ASN A 140 -11.69 7.17 -10.39
N PRO A 141 -10.45 7.59 -10.68
CA PRO A 141 -9.25 6.89 -10.20
C PRO A 141 -9.14 6.84 -8.70
N ILE A 142 -8.68 5.70 -8.16
CA ILE A 142 -8.40 5.52 -6.74
C ILE A 142 -6.91 5.70 -6.50
N VAL A 143 -6.56 6.81 -5.84
CA VAL A 143 -5.19 7.12 -5.40
C VAL A 143 -5.22 7.51 -3.94
N ALA A 144 -4.43 6.81 -3.12
CA ALA A 144 -4.29 7.11 -1.70
C ALA A 144 -2.83 7.43 -1.33
N GLU A 145 -2.62 8.12 -0.22
CA GLU A 145 -1.33 8.70 0.09
C GLU A 145 -0.92 8.57 1.56
N CYS A 146 0.39 8.67 1.78
CA CYS A 146 0.99 8.97 3.06
C CYS A 146 2.09 10.02 2.89
N ASP A 147 2.26 10.88 3.90
CA ASP A 147 3.27 11.94 3.90
C ASP A 147 4.69 11.39 4.13
N ASP A 148 5.54 11.44 3.10
CA ASP A 148 6.94 11.00 3.16
C ASP A 148 7.95 12.15 3.39
N SER A 149 7.48 13.36 3.68
CA SER A 149 8.30 14.60 3.79
C SER A 149 9.46 14.54 4.78
N THR A 150 9.44 13.60 5.73
CA THR A 150 10.53 13.46 6.70
C THR A 150 11.82 12.94 6.06
N LEU A 151 11.72 12.08 5.06
CA LEU A 151 12.86 11.44 4.39
C LEU A 151 12.99 11.84 2.91
N ASN A 152 11.96 12.46 2.36
CA ASN A 152 11.84 12.80 0.95
C ASN A 152 11.73 14.31 0.74
N ASP A 153 12.31 14.81 -0.34
CA ASP A 153 11.98 16.12 -0.90
C ASP A 153 10.57 16.07 -1.54
N ILE A 154 9.54 16.08 -0.69
CA ILE A 154 8.16 15.98 -1.15
C ILE A 154 7.74 17.19 -1.99
N GLN A 155 8.30 18.37 -1.70
CA GLN A 155 7.99 19.61 -2.41
C GLN A 155 8.50 19.59 -3.85
N GLY A 156 9.55 18.81 -4.12
CA GLY A 156 10.08 18.61 -5.47
C GLY A 156 9.17 17.82 -6.40
N ARG A 157 8.17 17.11 -5.87
CA ARG A 157 7.16 16.36 -6.64
C ARG A 157 7.76 15.44 -7.70
N HIS A 158 8.69 14.59 -7.27
CA HIS A 158 9.53 13.78 -8.16
C HIS A 158 8.83 12.56 -8.79
N VAL A 159 7.62 12.22 -8.40
CA VAL A 159 6.83 11.17 -9.05
C VAL A 159 6.26 11.67 -10.37
N THR A 160 6.34 10.85 -11.43
CA THR A 160 5.87 11.17 -12.78
C THR A 160 4.77 10.19 -13.23
N GLN A 161 3.98 10.58 -14.23
CA GLN A 161 2.98 9.70 -14.86
C GLN A 161 3.61 8.43 -15.45
N GLU A 162 4.82 8.52 -16.01
CA GLU A 162 5.55 7.36 -16.52
C GLU A 162 5.82 6.32 -15.42
N MET A 163 6.11 6.76 -14.19
CA MET A 163 6.26 5.86 -13.05
C MET A 163 4.95 5.14 -12.72
N VAL A 164 3.82 5.80 -12.88
CA VAL A 164 2.48 5.18 -12.70
C VAL A 164 2.27 4.06 -13.70
N LEU A 165 2.47 4.35 -14.98
CA LEU A 165 2.34 3.35 -16.05
C LEU A 165 3.26 2.15 -15.81
N LYS A 166 4.52 2.40 -15.47
CA LYS A 166 5.48 1.34 -15.14
C LYS A 166 5.06 0.50 -13.93
N ALA A 167 4.52 1.12 -12.88
CA ALA A 167 4.05 0.38 -11.71
C ALA A 167 2.88 -0.55 -12.05
N ILE A 168 1.96 -0.09 -12.90
CA ILE A 168 0.83 -0.91 -13.37
C ILE A 168 1.32 -2.03 -14.29
N GLU A 169 2.16 -1.71 -15.27
CA GLU A 169 2.67 -2.68 -16.27
C GLU A 169 3.58 -3.75 -15.66
N SER A 170 4.31 -3.43 -14.60
CA SER A 170 5.19 -4.37 -13.88
C SER A 170 4.47 -5.22 -12.83
N ALA A 171 3.18 -5.00 -12.61
CA ALA A 171 2.44 -5.70 -11.57
C ALA A 171 2.37 -7.20 -11.81
N SER A 172 2.68 -7.97 -10.77
CA SER A 172 2.71 -9.44 -10.80
C SER A 172 1.96 -10.05 -9.61
N ASP A 173 1.57 -11.31 -9.73
CA ASP A 173 0.86 -12.11 -8.73
C ASP A 173 1.78 -12.98 -7.86
N GLY A 174 3.09 -12.72 -7.93
CA GLY A 174 4.12 -13.43 -7.17
C GLY A 174 4.36 -12.87 -5.76
N PRO A 175 5.54 -13.15 -5.20
CA PRO A 175 5.98 -12.53 -3.95
C PRO A 175 5.99 -11.01 -4.06
N VAL A 176 5.52 -10.34 -3.01
CA VAL A 176 5.49 -8.86 -2.96
C VAL A 176 6.73 -8.35 -2.24
N GLU A 177 7.42 -7.38 -2.83
CA GLU A 177 8.50 -6.67 -2.14
C GLU A 177 7.95 -5.81 -1.01
N GLU A 178 8.64 -5.80 0.15
CA GLU A 178 8.24 -5.09 1.36
C GLU A 178 9.28 -4.08 1.82
N GLY A 179 8.85 -3.14 2.65
CA GLY A 179 9.70 -2.10 3.24
C GLY A 179 9.82 -0.86 2.37
N CYS A 180 11.07 -0.47 2.05
CA CYS A 180 11.37 0.78 1.35
C CYS A 180 11.19 0.66 -0.18
N VAL A 181 9.99 0.30 -0.62
CA VAL A 181 9.67 0.11 -2.04
C VAL A 181 8.41 0.87 -2.42
N GLY A 182 8.32 1.27 -3.68
CA GLY A 182 7.17 1.99 -4.20
C GLY A 182 6.79 3.21 -3.36
N GLY A 183 5.49 3.40 -3.13
CA GLY A 183 4.97 4.46 -2.27
C GLY A 183 5.47 4.39 -0.82
N GLY A 184 5.95 3.22 -0.35
CA GLY A 184 6.50 3.03 0.99
C GLY A 184 7.93 3.52 1.20
N THR A 185 8.60 4.00 0.15
CA THR A 185 10.04 4.29 0.17
C THR A 185 10.45 5.35 1.21
N GLY A 186 9.69 6.42 1.38
CA GLY A 186 9.98 7.51 2.33
C GLY A 186 9.27 7.40 3.67
N MET A 187 8.53 6.32 3.94
CA MET A 187 7.66 6.19 5.11
C MET A 187 8.40 5.85 6.40
N ILE A 188 7.87 6.32 7.52
CA ILE A 188 8.37 6.06 8.89
C ILE A 188 7.23 5.47 9.72
N CYS A 189 7.45 4.29 10.32
CA CYS A 189 6.45 3.62 11.15
C CYS A 189 7.04 3.32 12.52
N TYR A 190 6.36 3.76 13.59
CA TYR A 190 6.83 3.67 14.97
C TYR A 190 8.24 4.24 15.17
N GLU A 191 8.57 5.31 14.45
CA GLU A 191 9.90 5.97 14.45
C GLU A 191 11.04 5.06 13.94
N PHE A 192 10.69 3.92 13.34
CA PHE A 192 11.58 3.11 12.51
C PHE A 192 11.31 3.36 11.03
N LYS A 193 12.17 2.85 10.16
CA LYS A 193 11.88 2.87 8.73
C LYS A 193 10.59 2.09 8.44
N GLY A 194 9.59 2.78 7.94
CA GLY A 194 8.32 2.23 7.51
C GLY A 194 8.32 1.72 6.07
N GLY A 195 7.16 1.60 5.49
CA GLY A 195 7.00 1.23 4.08
C GLY A 195 5.84 0.30 3.81
N ILE A 196 6.01 -0.50 2.76
CA ILE A 196 5.04 -1.52 2.36
C ILE A 196 5.19 -2.77 3.24
N GLY A 197 4.06 -3.31 3.68
CA GLY A 197 3.97 -4.61 4.33
C GLY A 197 2.80 -5.40 3.78
N THR A 198 2.89 -6.73 3.80
CA THR A 198 1.81 -7.58 3.30
C THR A 198 1.68 -8.87 4.09
N SER A 199 0.49 -9.46 4.08
CA SER A 199 0.22 -10.74 4.71
C SER A 199 -1.07 -11.34 4.17
N SER A 200 -1.24 -12.67 4.32
CA SER A 200 -2.49 -13.35 3.99
C SER A 200 -2.91 -14.35 5.06
N ARG A 201 -4.17 -14.72 5.04
CA ARG A 201 -4.74 -15.83 5.82
C ARG A 201 -5.71 -16.63 4.96
N VAL A 202 -5.65 -17.94 5.09
CA VAL A 202 -6.56 -18.87 4.42
C VAL A 202 -7.49 -19.45 5.48
N LEU A 203 -8.78 -19.35 5.26
CA LEU A 203 -9.80 -19.92 6.14
C LEU A 203 -9.86 -21.45 5.97
N PRO A 204 -10.20 -22.20 7.02
CA PRO A 204 -10.41 -23.64 6.94
C PRO A 204 -11.53 -24.01 5.96
N GLU A 205 -11.52 -25.23 5.44
CA GLU A 205 -12.54 -25.75 4.53
C GLU A 205 -13.97 -25.58 5.07
N LYS A 206 -14.17 -25.88 6.34
CA LYS A 206 -15.47 -25.69 7.02
C LYS A 206 -15.97 -24.24 7.06
N GLU A 207 -15.07 -23.26 6.80
CA GLU A 207 -15.34 -21.82 6.74
C GLU A 207 -15.27 -21.29 5.29
N GLY A 208 -15.20 -22.18 4.30
CA GLY A 208 -15.27 -21.87 2.87
C GLY A 208 -13.93 -21.76 2.14
N SER A 209 -12.80 -22.04 2.81
CA SER A 209 -11.44 -21.97 2.22
C SER A 209 -11.05 -20.62 1.62
N TYR A 210 -11.75 -19.55 1.98
CA TYR A 210 -11.47 -18.23 1.44
C TYR A 210 -10.12 -17.69 1.89
N THR A 211 -9.51 -16.92 1.01
CA THR A 211 -8.27 -16.20 1.29
C THR A 211 -8.57 -14.72 1.57
N ALA A 212 -7.97 -14.20 2.63
CA ALA A 212 -7.90 -12.77 2.89
C ALA A 212 -6.44 -12.32 2.82
N GLY A 213 -6.15 -11.36 1.97
CA GLY A 213 -4.84 -10.77 1.79
C GLY A 213 -4.86 -9.28 2.14
N VAL A 214 -3.78 -8.78 2.71
CA VAL A 214 -3.66 -7.38 3.12
C VAL A 214 -2.35 -6.81 2.62
N LEU A 215 -2.40 -5.58 2.10
CA LEU A 215 -1.24 -4.73 1.86
C LEU A 215 -1.39 -3.45 2.67
N VAL A 216 -0.33 -3.03 3.34
CA VAL A 216 -0.29 -1.82 4.16
C VAL A 216 0.81 -0.91 3.67
N MET A 217 0.52 0.37 3.51
CA MET A 217 1.52 1.43 3.45
C MET A 217 1.53 2.14 4.80
N ALA A 218 2.56 1.84 5.64
CA ALA A 218 2.61 2.23 7.04
C ALA A 218 3.51 3.45 7.25
N ASN A 219 2.93 4.53 7.78
CA ASN A 219 3.60 5.80 8.05
C ASN A 219 3.12 6.45 9.36
N GLN A 220 3.03 5.67 10.44
CA GLN A 220 2.35 6.09 11.66
C GLN A 220 3.04 5.56 12.94
N GLY A 221 2.63 6.09 14.09
CA GLY A 221 2.95 5.58 15.41
C GLY A 221 4.22 6.18 16.03
N ARG A 222 4.25 6.14 17.36
CA ARG A 222 5.43 6.51 18.16
C ARG A 222 6.12 5.24 18.62
N ARG A 223 7.43 5.23 18.69
CA ARG A 223 8.22 4.05 19.09
C ARG A 223 7.70 3.40 20.36
N ARG A 224 7.45 4.17 21.40
CA ARG A 224 6.95 3.68 22.69
C ARG A 224 5.62 2.89 22.62
N ASP A 225 4.85 3.11 21.55
CA ASP A 225 3.54 2.51 21.35
C ASP A 225 3.61 1.21 20.52
N LEU A 226 4.83 0.83 20.04
CA LEU A 226 5.02 -0.42 19.29
C LEU A 226 4.88 -1.63 20.21
N ILE A 227 3.83 -2.40 19.96
CA ILE A 227 3.55 -3.65 20.65
C ILE A 227 3.57 -4.79 19.62
N ILE A 228 4.33 -5.86 19.88
CA ILE A 228 4.37 -7.05 19.05
C ILE A 228 3.96 -8.25 19.91
N LYS A 229 2.86 -8.91 19.56
CA LYS A 229 2.29 -10.05 20.32
C LYS A 229 2.11 -9.75 21.83
N GLY A 230 1.70 -8.55 22.17
CA GLY A 230 1.49 -8.12 23.57
C GLY A 230 2.76 -7.65 24.28
N LEU A 231 3.94 -7.78 23.68
CA LEU A 231 5.19 -7.26 24.24
C LEU A 231 5.40 -5.81 23.81
N PRO A 232 5.69 -4.88 24.74
CA PRO A 232 5.91 -3.47 24.45
C PRO A 232 7.31 -3.20 23.89
N VAL A 233 7.63 -3.81 22.74
CA VAL A 233 8.96 -3.81 22.09
C VAL A 233 9.51 -2.38 21.92
N GLY A 234 8.65 -1.43 21.64
CA GLY A 234 9.07 -0.05 21.45
C GLY A 234 9.60 0.63 22.73
N LYS A 235 9.28 0.09 23.92
CA LYS A 235 9.83 0.57 25.20
C LYS A 235 11.17 -0.07 25.53
N GLU A 236 11.45 -1.26 24.97
CA GLU A 236 12.70 -1.97 25.18
C GLU A 236 13.85 -1.46 24.29
N ILE A 237 13.50 -0.88 23.13
CA ILE A 237 14.48 -0.34 22.18
C ILE A 237 14.70 1.15 22.46
N THR A 238 15.70 1.46 23.31
CA THR A 238 15.98 2.81 23.78
C THR A 238 17.27 3.42 23.22
N ASP A 239 18.11 2.62 22.60
CA ASP A 239 19.46 2.95 22.14
C ASP A 239 19.51 3.50 20.70
N LEU A 240 18.42 3.36 19.94
CA LEU A 240 18.33 3.87 18.58
C LEU A 240 17.81 5.32 18.57
N LEU A 241 18.49 6.18 17.81
CA LEU A 241 18.02 7.54 17.55
C LEU A 241 16.64 7.48 16.87
N SER A 242 15.66 8.13 17.48
CA SER A 242 14.35 8.28 16.84
C SER A 242 14.37 9.45 15.86
N ALA A 243 13.76 9.26 14.69
CA ALA A 243 13.41 10.38 13.84
C ALA A 243 12.35 11.21 14.60
N SER A 244 12.71 12.42 15.04
CA SER A 244 11.76 13.33 15.69
C SER A 244 10.68 13.72 14.68
N ARG A 245 9.54 13.03 14.72
CA ARG A 245 8.39 13.36 13.90
C ARG A 245 7.47 14.31 14.65
N LYS A 246 7.31 15.52 14.12
CA LYS A 246 6.24 16.43 14.52
C LYS A 246 5.05 16.18 13.61
N GLY A 247 3.92 15.77 14.13
CA GLY A 247 2.70 15.65 13.36
C GLY A 247 1.96 14.32 13.51
N TYR A 248 0.88 14.19 12.74
CA TYR A 248 0.03 13.02 12.71
C TYR A 248 0.66 11.95 11.80
N GLY A 249 0.34 10.69 12.07
CA GLY A 249 0.68 9.59 11.18
C GLY A 249 -0.39 9.38 10.12
N SER A 250 -0.06 8.60 9.10
CA SER A 250 -0.97 8.14 8.05
C SER A 250 -0.76 6.65 7.80
N ILE A 251 -1.81 5.97 7.37
CA ILE A 251 -1.77 4.56 7.05
C ILE A 251 -2.83 4.28 5.97
N ILE A 252 -2.44 3.50 4.98
CA ILE A 252 -3.38 2.93 4.01
C ILE A 252 -3.36 1.42 4.18
N ILE A 253 -4.54 0.84 4.31
CA ILE A 253 -4.74 -0.61 4.41
C ILE A 253 -5.63 -1.03 3.26
N VAL A 254 -5.13 -1.89 2.39
CA VAL A 254 -5.91 -2.52 1.31
C VAL A 254 -6.12 -3.98 1.67
N VAL A 255 -7.38 -4.38 1.74
CA VAL A 255 -7.79 -5.78 2.01
C VAL A 255 -8.40 -6.35 0.74
N ALA A 256 -7.91 -7.48 0.30
CA ALA A 256 -8.48 -8.27 -0.78
C ALA A 256 -8.98 -9.61 -0.25
N THR A 257 -10.02 -10.15 -0.86
CA THR A 257 -10.52 -11.50 -0.57
C THR A 257 -11.25 -12.08 -1.77
N ASP A 258 -11.21 -13.39 -1.91
CA ASP A 258 -12.01 -14.17 -2.86
C ASP A 258 -13.37 -14.61 -2.29
N ALA A 259 -13.70 -14.22 -1.06
CA ALA A 259 -15.01 -14.45 -0.49
C ALA A 259 -16.09 -13.63 -1.23
N PRO A 260 -17.27 -14.20 -1.53
CA PRO A 260 -18.34 -13.53 -2.30
C PRO A 260 -19.08 -12.49 -1.44
N LEU A 261 -18.41 -11.40 -1.14
CA LEU A 261 -18.92 -10.34 -0.28
C LEU A 261 -19.55 -9.20 -1.10
N THR A 262 -20.66 -8.68 -0.59
CA THR A 262 -21.26 -7.44 -1.10
C THR A 262 -20.49 -6.21 -0.62
N SER A 263 -20.61 -5.08 -1.32
CA SER A 263 -20.02 -3.79 -0.90
C SER A 263 -20.37 -3.43 0.55
N ARG A 264 -21.63 -3.65 0.98
CA ARG A 264 -22.02 -3.43 2.38
C ARG A 264 -21.23 -4.28 3.36
N GLN A 265 -20.92 -5.54 3.04
CA GLN A 265 -20.10 -6.40 3.90
C GLN A 265 -18.65 -5.95 3.89
N LEU A 266 -18.11 -5.54 2.74
CA LEU A 266 -16.77 -4.95 2.62
C LEU A 266 -16.64 -3.66 3.43
N ASN A 267 -17.64 -2.77 3.41
CA ASN A 267 -17.70 -1.57 4.27
C ASN A 267 -17.67 -1.92 5.78
N ARG A 268 -18.19 -3.07 6.18
CA ARG A 268 -18.13 -3.52 7.59
C ARG A 268 -16.78 -4.11 7.95
N ILE A 269 -16.07 -4.71 7.00
CA ILE A 269 -14.73 -5.27 7.23
C ILE A 269 -13.70 -4.13 7.31
N SER A 270 -13.89 -3.05 6.54
CA SER A 270 -12.97 -1.92 6.50
C SER A 270 -13.03 -1.02 7.75
N LYS A 271 -14.06 -1.17 8.60
CA LYS A 271 -14.22 -0.47 9.89
C LYS A 271 -13.49 -1.17 11.03
#